data_635d5b8649e1b7038d5918d3b40240a3
#
_entry.id   635d5b8649e1b7038d5918d3b40240a3
#
_cell.length_a   1.000
_cell.length_b   1.000
_cell.length_c   1.000
_cell.angle_alpha   90.00
_cell.angle_beta   90.00
_cell.angle_gamma   90.00
#
_symmetry.space_group_name_H-M   'P 1'
#
loop_
_entity.id
_entity.type
_entity.pdbx_description
1 polymer ?
#
loop_
_entity_poly.entity_id
_entity_poly.type
_entity_poly.pdbx_seq_one_letter_code
_entity_poly.pdbx_strand_id
1 'polypeptide(L)'
;MTRVTAQLCKALLLAAIATFASIAAADPDETDPDLAKRDADYAAGKALADKKDWAGAVLLFERAERRYPDHADLQNNQGYAYRNLKQYDLAFLHYRRAIELDPRHRGAHEYIGEAYLLTGDLASAQRHLAALKNICVLPCEELKDLERAIAEYRGPK
;
A
#
# COMPACT_ATOMS: atom_id res chain seq x y z
N MET A 1 -52.94 -44.04 -54.14
CA MET A 1 -51.89 -45.03 -53.91
C MET A 1 -50.59 -44.27 -54.03
N THR A 2 -49.78 -44.03 -53.05
CA THR A 2 -49.17 -44.78 -51.99
C THR A 2 -48.63 -43.81 -50.96
N ARG A 3 -48.70 -44.19 -49.72
CA ARG A 3 -48.25 -43.48 -48.53
C ARG A 3 -46.73 -43.46 -48.50
N VAL A 4 -46.12 -42.30 -48.19
CA VAL A 4 -44.74 -42.23 -47.80
C VAL A 4 -44.70 -41.58 -46.40
N THR A 5 -44.19 -42.35 -45.52
CA THR A 5 -44.06 -42.13 -44.10
C THR A 5 -43.05 -41.02 -43.77
N ALA A 6 -43.48 -40.05 -42.94
CA ALA A 6 -42.60 -39.07 -42.35
C ALA A 6 -41.73 -39.72 -41.26
N GLN A 7 -40.43 -39.71 -41.46
CA GLN A 7 -39.47 -40.01 -40.36
C GLN A 7 -38.97 -38.72 -39.78
N LEU A 8 -39.32 -38.51 -38.50
CA LEU A 8 -38.80 -37.46 -37.67
C LEU A 8 -37.30 -37.69 -37.39
N CYS A 9 -36.45 -36.89 -37.98
CA CYS A 9 -35.09 -36.71 -37.44
C CYS A 9 -35.14 -35.72 -36.29
N LYS A 10 -35.12 -36.24 -35.06
CA LYS A 10 -34.82 -35.46 -33.88
C LYS A 10 -33.32 -35.18 -33.84
N ALA A 11 -32.94 -33.97 -34.29
CA ALA A 11 -31.63 -33.45 -34.04
C ALA A 11 -31.53 -33.00 -32.60
N LEU A 12 -30.80 -33.76 -31.80
CA LEU A 12 -30.38 -33.36 -30.44
C LEU A 12 -29.32 -32.25 -30.58
N LEU A 13 -29.74 -31.01 -30.38
CA LEU A 13 -28.83 -29.92 -30.12
C LEU A 13 -28.28 -30.06 -28.69
N LEU A 14 -27.11 -30.65 -28.56
CA LEU A 14 -26.28 -30.55 -27.36
C LEU A 14 -25.74 -29.11 -27.25
N ALA A 15 -26.43 -28.28 -26.48
CA ALA A 15 -25.90 -26.99 -26.05
C ALA A 15 -24.79 -27.27 -25.04
N ALA A 16 -23.54 -27.22 -25.52
CA ALA A 16 -22.38 -27.16 -24.65
C ALA A 16 -22.38 -25.79 -23.98
N ILE A 17 -22.90 -25.73 -22.76
CA ILE A 17 -22.72 -24.56 -21.88
C ILE A 17 -21.26 -24.58 -21.46
N ALA A 18 -20.42 -23.84 -22.18
CA ALA A 18 -19.07 -23.50 -21.71
C ALA A 18 -19.24 -22.56 -20.51
N THR A 19 -19.20 -23.11 -19.33
CA THR A 19 -18.99 -22.32 -18.11
C THR A 19 -17.59 -21.75 -18.18
N PHE A 20 -17.49 -20.51 -18.67
CA PHE A 20 -16.31 -19.69 -18.40
C PHE A 20 -16.29 -19.47 -16.89
N ALA A 21 -15.51 -20.29 -16.20
CA ALA A 21 -15.04 -19.93 -14.87
C ALA A 21 -14.16 -18.68 -15.07
N SER A 22 -14.77 -17.50 -14.85
CA SER A 22 -13.99 -16.29 -14.63
C SER A 22 -13.10 -16.60 -13.43
N ILE A 23 -11.84 -16.90 -13.70
CA ILE A 23 -10.81 -16.75 -12.70
C ILE A 23 -10.80 -15.24 -12.47
N ALA A 24 -11.48 -14.80 -11.40
CA ALA A 24 -11.25 -13.49 -10.85
C ALA A 24 -9.75 -13.46 -10.54
N ALA A 25 -8.97 -12.82 -11.41
CA ALA A 25 -7.67 -12.37 -11.02
C ALA A 25 -7.93 -11.51 -9.79
N ALA A 26 -7.43 -11.93 -8.63
CA ALA A 26 -7.42 -11.08 -7.46
C ALA A 26 -6.75 -9.78 -7.91
N ASP A 27 -7.46 -8.65 -7.76
CA ASP A 27 -6.89 -7.34 -8.01
C ASP A 27 -5.63 -7.24 -7.17
N PRO A 28 -4.46 -6.94 -7.76
CA PRO A 28 -3.22 -6.83 -6.99
C PRO A 28 -3.20 -5.61 -6.06
N ASP A 29 -4.30 -4.85 -6.00
CA ASP A 29 -4.40 -3.56 -5.32
C ASP A 29 -5.14 -3.63 -3.97
N GLU A 30 -5.36 -4.80 -3.42
CA GLU A 30 -5.82 -4.90 -2.04
C GLU A 30 -4.59 -4.84 -1.13
N THR A 31 -4.35 -3.67 -0.51
CA THR A 31 -3.37 -3.53 0.58
C THR A 31 -3.63 -4.66 1.58
N ASP A 32 -2.82 -5.70 1.50
CA ASP A 32 -3.00 -6.88 2.31
C ASP A 32 -2.52 -6.59 3.73
N PRO A 33 -3.43 -6.37 4.70
CA PRO A 33 -3.04 -6.06 6.07
C PRO A 33 -2.23 -7.19 6.71
N ASP A 34 -2.12 -8.34 6.02
CA ASP A 34 -1.52 -9.56 6.52
C ASP A 34 -0.18 -9.91 5.86
N LEU A 35 0.43 -9.00 5.07
CA LEU A 35 1.72 -9.26 4.44
C LEU A 35 2.78 -9.75 5.45
N ALA A 36 2.77 -9.20 6.67
CA ALA A 36 3.69 -9.62 7.72
C ALA A 36 3.52 -11.10 8.12
N LYS A 37 2.34 -11.69 7.92
CA LYS A 37 2.10 -13.12 8.17
C LYS A 37 2.53 -14.01 7.00
N ARG A 38 2.60 -13.46 5.80
CA ARG A 38 2.88 -14.21 4.57
C ARG A 38 4.31 -14.07 4.07
N ASP A 39 4.97 -12.95 4.37
CA ASP A 39 6.33 -12.69 3.93
C ASP A 39 7.31 -12.58 5.11
N ALA A 40 8.23 -13.53 5.20
CA ALA A 40 9.19 -13.62 6.29
C ALA A 40 10.20 -12.45 6.30
N ASP A 41 10.59 -11.94 5.11
CA ASP A 41 11.50 -10.80 5.03
C ASP A 41 10.80 -9.52 5.51
N TYR A 42 9.54 -9.31 5.12
CA TYR A 42 8.77 -8.16 5.61
C TYR A 42 8.58 -8.22 7.14
N ALA A 43 8.20 -9.38 7.67
CA ALA A 43 8.04 -9.56 9.13
C ALA A 43 9.36 -9.32 9.88
N ALA A 44 10.47 -9.86 9.37
CA ALA A 44 11.79 -9.67 9.96
C ALA A 44 12.28 -8.22 9.83
N GLY A 45 12.00 -7.56 8.69
CA GLY A 45 12.30 -6.14 8.48
C GLY A 45 11.59 -5.25 9.51
N LYS A 46 10.31 -5.48 9.78
CA LYS A 46 9.58 -4.80 10.86
C LYS A 46 10.21 -5.02 12.23
N ALA A 47 10.57 -6.27 12.55
CA ALA A 47 11.22 -6.59 13.82
C ALA A 47 12.59 -5.93 13.98
N LEU A 48 13.34 -5.69 12.89
CA LEU A 48 14.58 -4.92 12.90
C LEU A 48 14.31 -3.42 13.07
N ALA A 49 13.29 -2.89 12.40
CA ALA A 49 12.87 -1.49 12.56
C ALA A 49 12.46 -1.19 14.02
N ASP A 50 11.74 -2.09 14.69
CA ASP A 50 11.36 -1.98 16.10
C ASP A 50 12.60 -1.92 17.01
N LYS A 51 13.69 -2.61 16.61
CA LYS A 51 14.99 -2.56 17.31
C LYS A 51 15.87 -1.39 16.85
N LYS A 52 15.36 -0.52 15.96
CA LYS A 52 16.07 0.61 15.36
C LYS A 52 17.28 0.20 14.50
N ASP A 53 17.34 -1.04 14.07
CA ASP A 53 18.28 -1.49 13.03
C ASP A 53 17.70 -1.15 11.65
N TRP A 54 17.79 0.15 11.32
CA TRP A 54 17.21 0.70 10.09
C TRP A 54 17.86 0.15 8.84
N ALA A 55 19.20 -0.05 8.86
CA ALA A 55 19.92 -0.58 7.71
C ALA A 55 19.54 -2.06 7.46
N GLY A 56 19.47 -2.87 8.51
CA GLY A 56 18.99 -4.25 8.40
C GLY A 56 17.54 -4.31 7.93
N ALA A 57 16.68 -3.43 8.43
CA ALA A 57 15.29 -3.34 8.02
C ALA A 57 15.15 -3.03 6.51
N VAL A 58 15.90 -2.05 6.00
CA VAL A 58 15.90 -1.70 4.57
C VAL A 58 16.24 -2.90 3.70
N LEU A 59 17.32 -3.63 4.01
CA LEU A 59 17.73 -4.81 3.23
C LEU A 59 16.61 -5.86 3.13
N LEU A 60 15.89 -6.07 4.22
CA LEU A 60 14.79 -7.05 4.25
C LEU A 60 13.55 -6.52 3.53
N PHE A 61 13.22 -5.24 3.68
CA PHE A 61 12.12 -4.62 2.93
C PHE A 61 12.38 -4.62 1.43
N GLU A 62 13.60 -4.32 0.97
CA GLU A 62 13.97 -4.41 -0.46
C GLU A 62 13.83 -5.85 -1.00
N ARG A 63 14.10 -6.87 -0.19
CA ARG A 63 13.86 -8.27 -0.58
C ARG A 63 12.38 -8.60 -0.68
N ALA A 64 11.56 -8.09 0.23
CA ALA A 64 10.11 -8.24 0.20
C ALA A 64 9.52 -7.49 -1.01
N GLU A 65 10.00 -6.27 -1.29
CA GLU A 65 9.53 -5.45 -2.41
C GLU A 65 9.68 -6.12 -3.77
N ARG A 66 10.73 -6.91 -3.99
CA ARG A 66 10.87 -7.68 -5.23
C ARG A 66 9.72 -8.66 -5.48
N ARG A 67 9.01 -9.07 -4.44
CA ARG A 67 7.84 -9.96 -4.51
C ARG A 67 6.53 -9.18 -4.47
N TYR A 68 6.53 -8.03 -3.79
CA TYR A 68 5.34 -7.21 -3.53
C TYR A 68 5.62 -5.72 -3.80
N PRO A 69 5.91 -5.34 -5.07
CA PRO A 69 6.33 -3.97 -5.40
C PRO A 69 5.22 -2.94 -5.16
N ASP A 70 3.97 -3.37 -5.23
CA ASP A 70 2.78 -2.51 -5.15
C ASP A 70 2.05 -2.67 -3.80
N HIS A 71 2.80 -2.85 -2.71
CA HIS A 71 2.22 -2.94 -1.37
C HIS A 71 2.47 -1.65 -0.58
N ALA A 72 1.40 -0.88 -0.29
CA ALA A 72 1.49 0.44 0.32
C ALA A 72 2.19 0.45 1.70
N ASP A 73 1.85 -0.49 2.59
CA ASP A 73 2.50 -0.59 3.90
C ASP A 73 3.99 -0.91 3.80
N LEU A 74 4.40 -1.74 2.83
CA LEU A 74 5.81 -2.05 2.62
C LEU A 74 6.57 -0.80 2.17
N GLN A 75 6.02 -0.06 1.22
CA GLN A 75 6.58 1.21 0.76
C GLN A 75 6.65 2.22 1.92
N ASN A 76 5.60 2.35 2.71
CA ASN A 76 5.61 3.21 3.89
C ASN A 76 6.71 2.81 4.90
N ASN A 77 6.88 1.53 5.19
CA ASN A 77 7.90 1.05 6.13
C ASN A 77 9.33 1.25 5.60
N GLN A 78 9.55 1.12 4.28
CA GLN A 78 10.83 1.49 3.66
C GLN A 78 11.10 2.99 3.83
N GLY A 79 10.11 3.84 3.52
CA GLY A 79 10.21 5.27 3.73
C GLY A 79 10.58 5.62 5.18
N TYR A 80 9.95 4.95 6.14
CA TYR A 80 10.24 5.13 7.56
C TYR A 80 11.68 4.75 7.93
N ALA A 81 12.17 3.62 7.43
CA ALA A 81 13.54 3.18 7.67
C ALA A 81 14.56 4.16 7.03
N TYR A 82 14.35 4.57 5.77
CA TYR A 82 15.22 5.55 5.09
C TYR A 82 15.22 6.92 5.77
N ARG A 83 14.07 7.39 6.26
CA ARG A 83 13.98 8.64 7.04
C ARG A 83 14.86 8.58 8.29
N ASN A 84 14.83 7.46 9.01
CA ASN A 84 15.64 7.27 10.20
C ASN A 84 17.14 7.16 9.89
N LEU A 85 17.51 6.69 8.70
CA LEU A 85 18.88 6.74 8.16
C LEU A 85 19.27 8.14 7.64
N LYS A 86 18.37 9.14 7.71
CA LYS A 86 18.51 10.49 7.15
C LYS A 86 18.68 10.51 5.63
N GLN A 87 18.27 9.47 4.95
CA GLN A 87 18.25 9.35 3.49
C GLN A 87 16.89 9.86 2.97
N TYR A 88 16.70 11.18 3.10
CA TYR A 88 15.37 11.79 2.89
C TYR A 88 14.85 11.66 1.47
N ASP A 89 15.72 11.69 0.45
CA ASP A 89 15.28 11.52 -0.95
C ASP A 89 14.63 10.14 -1.18
N LEU A 90 15.25 9.09 -0.63
CA LEU A 90 14.69 7.74 -0.69
C LEU A 90 13.43 7.62 0.16
N ALA A 91 13.41 8.23 1.33
CA ALA A 91 12.20 8.25 2.16
C ALA A 91 11.02 8.88 1.42
N PHE A 92 11.23 10.03 0.77
CA PHE A 92 10.20 10.69 -0.04
C PHE A 92 9.75 9.86 -1.24
N LEU A 93 10.68 9.13 -1.88
CA LEU A 93 10.34 8.22 -2.98
C LEU A 93 9.32 7.18 -2.51
N HIS A 94 9.65 6.47 -1.43
CA HIS A 94 8.83 5.38 -0.90
C HIS A 94 7.51 5.88 -0.29
N TYR A 95 7.50 6.98 0.46
CA TYR A 95 6.25 7.54 0.97
C TYR A 95 5.30 7.99 -0.14
N ARG A 96 5.81 8.63 -1.20
CA ARG A 96 4.99 8.99 -2.35
C ARG A 96 4.41 7.75 -3.02
N ARG A 97 5.23 6.70 -3.17
CA ARG A 97 4.73 5.44 -3.72
C ARG A 97 3.64 4.82 -2.85
N ALA A 98 3.80 4.84 -1.53
CA ALA A 98 2.76 4.37 -0.62
C ALA A 98 1.43 5.15 -0.79
N ILE A 99 1.49 6.47 -0.96
CA ILE A 99 0.32 7.33 -1.17
C ILE A 99 -0.28 7.14 -2.57
N GLU A 100 0.53 6.85 -3.60
CA GLU A 100 0.04 6.50 -4.94
C GLU A 100 -0.76 5.19 -4.91
N LEU A 101 -0.29 4.21 -4.16
CA LEU A 101 -0.93 2.90 -4.01
C LEU A 101 -2.19 2.99 -3.12
N ASP A 102 -2.11 3.72 -2.02
CA ASP A 102 -3.25 4.01 -1.15
C ASP A 102 -3.31 5.50 -0.80
N PRO A 103 -4.12 6.29 -1.52
CA PRO A 103 -4.29 7.73 -1.24
C PRO A 103 -4.85 8.03 0.15
N ARG A 104 -5.33 7.04 0.89
CA ARG A 104 -5.84 7.19 2.25
C ARG A 104 -4.92 6.60 3.31
N HIS A 105 -3.71 6.21 2.94
CA HIS A 105 -2.72 5.61 3.86
C HIS A 105 -2.27 6.62 4.92
N ARG A 106 -2.89 6.55 6.10
CA ARG A 106 -2.69 7.54 7.18
C ARG A 106 -1.23 7.65 7.61
N GLY A 107 -0.56 6.52 7.88
CA GLY A 107 0.84 6.51 8.28
C GLY A 107 1.78 7.12 7.23
N ALA A 108 1.51 6.92 5.92
CA ALA A 108 2.32 7.55 4.89
C ALA A 108 2.15 9.08 4.86
N HIS A 109 0.92 9.58 5.06
CA HIS A 109 0.68 11.03 5.17
C HIS A 109 1.33 11.62 6.43
N GLU A 110 1.28 10.95 7.57
CA GLU A 110 1.97 11.36 8.79
C GLU A 110 3.49 11.43 8.57
N TYR A 111 4.09 10.31 8.15
CA TYR A 111 5.56 10.21 8.10
C TYR A 111 6.21 11.04 7.01
N ILE A 112 5.56 11.23 5.86
CA ILE A 112 6.05 12.17 4.84
C ILE A 112 5.91 13.62 5.34
N GLY A 113 4.85 13.94 6.09
CA GLY A 113 4.68 15.24 6.73
C GLY A 113 5.82 15.54 7.69
N GLU A 114 6.16 14.59 8.56
CA GLU A 114 7.31 14.70 9.47
C GLU A 114 8.65 14.80 8.72
N ALA A 115 8.83 14.05 7.62
CA ALA A 115 10.02 14.14 6.78
C ALA A 115 10.18 15.55 6.16
N TYR A 116 9.08 16.18 5.75
CA TYR A 116 9.08 17.57 5.28
C TYR A 116 9.50 18.56 6.37
N LEU A 117 9.08 18.36 7.62
CA LEU A 117 9.56 19.19 8.74
C LEU A 117 11.06 19.03 8.96
N LEU A 118 11.59 17.79 8.87
CA LEU A 118 13.02 17.52 9.00
C LEU A 118 13.86 18.19 7.89
N THR A 119 13.28 18.40 6.71
CA THR A 119 13.92 19.06 5.58
C THR A 119 13.55 20.53 5.42
N GLY A 120 12.76 21.10 6.34
CA GLY A 120 12.45 22.53 6.37
C GLY A 120 11.22 22.95 5.55
N ASP A 121 10.47 22.03 4.98
CA ASP A 121 9.29 22.35 4.18
C ASP A 121 8.00 22.23 5.00
N LEU A 122 7.75 23.23 5.84
CA LEU A 122 6.53 23.32 6.62
C LEU A 122 5.25 23.35 5.76
N ALA A 123 5.32 23.97 4.58
CA ALA A 123 4.14 24.08 3.71
C ALA A 123 3.69 22.71 3.20
N SER A 124 4.63 21.83 2.83
CA SER A 124 4.33 20.45 2.44
C SER A 124 3.79 19.64 3.62
N ALA A 125 4.38 19.77 4.80
CA ALA A 125 3.86 19.09 6.00
C ALA A 125 2.40 19.48 6.29
N GLN A 126 2.05 20.76 6.16
CA GLN A 126 0.68 21.24 6.33
C GLN A 126 -0.31 20.67 5.29
N ARG A 127 0.14 20.44 4.04
CA ARG A 127 -0.69 19.77 3.02
C ARG A 127 -1.04 18.33 3.43
N HIS A 128 -0.07 17.59 3.97
CA HIS A 128 -0.33 16.23 4.44
C HIS A 128 -1.20 16.21 5.71
N LEU A 129 -1.06 17.19 6.58
CA LEU A 129 -1.99 17.38 7.70
C LEU A 129 -3.42 17.62 7.22
N ALA A 130 -3.62 18.46 6.20
CA ALA A 130 -4.94 18.70 5.61
C ALA A 130 -5.51 17.43 4.97
N ALA A 131 -4.67 16.60 4.33
CA ALA A 131 -5.09 15.29 3.84
C ALA A 131 -5.57 14.37 4.98
N LEU A 132 -4.82 14.27 6.07
CA LEU A 132 -5.23 13.48 7.25
C LEU A 132 -6.55 13.96 7.85
N LYS A 133 -6.82 15.27 7.90
CA LYS A 133 -8.12 15.81 8.35
C LYS A 133 -9.30 15.33 7.49
N ASN A 134 -9.06 15.10 6.19
CA ASN A 134 -10.09 14.57 5.28
C ASN A 134 -10.21 13.04 5.36
N ILE A 135 -9.12 12.35 5.70
CA ILE A 135 -9.07 10.88 5.79
C ILE A 135 -9.69 10.39 7.10
N CYS A 136 -9.37 11.04 8.22
CA CYS A 136 -9.79 10.65 9.55
C CYS A 136 -11.20 11.19 9.85
N VAL A 137 -12.21 10.34 9.78
CA VAL A 137 -13.61 10.68 10.13
C VAL A 137 -13.73 11.00 11.63
N LEU A 138 -12.97 10.27 12.46
CA LEU A 138 -12.75 10.53 13.87
C LEU A 138 -11.27 10.85 14.09
N PRO A 139 -10.89 11.62 15.13
CA PRO A 139 -9.50 11.90 15.41
C PRO A 139 -8.67 10.62 15.50
N CYS A 140 -7.75 10.43 14.57
CA CYS A 140 -6.82 9.31 14.53
C CYS A 140 -5.45 9.71 15.13
N GLU A 141 -4.63 8.74 15.44
CA GLU A 141 -3.31 8.97 16.07
C GLU A 141 -2.40 9.74 15.14
N GLU A 142 -2.36 9.35 13.87
CA GLU A 142 -1.52 9.94 12.83
C GLU A 142 -1.80 11.43 12.61
N LEU A 143 -3.09 11.83 12.69
CA LEU A 143 -3.49 13.23 12.64
C LEU A 143 -2.93 14.03 13.82
N LYS A 144 -3.08 13.49 15.05
CA LYS A 144 -2.62 14.15 16.27
C LYS A 144 -1.11 14.27 16.31
N ASP A 145 -0.41 13.24 15.85
CA ASP A 145 1.05 13.20 15.88
C ASP A 145 1.63 14.23 14.91
N LEU A 146 1.08 14.34 13.69
CA LEU A 146 1.52 15.37 12.76
C LEU A 146 1.10 16.78 13.19
N GLU A 147 -0.08 16.97 13.81
CA GLU A 147 -0.47 18.25 14.42
C GLU A 147 0.54 18.70 15.48
N ARG A 148 0.92 17.78 16.37
CA ARG A 148 1.92 18.03 17.40
C ARG A 148 3.29 18.37 16.79
N ALA A 149 3.75 17.58 15.82
CA ALA A 149 5.03 17.79 15.15
C ALA A 149 5.10 19.18 14.49
N ILE A 150 4.03 19.62 13.82
CA ILE A 150 3.93 20.95 13.22
C ILE A 150 3.92 22.06 14.28
N ALA A 151 3.17 21.87 15.38
CA ALA A 151 3.10 22.87 16.46
C ALA A 151 4.46 23.06 17.17
N GLU A 152 5.26 22.01 17.26
CA GLU A 152 6.59 22.02 17.87
C GLU A 152 7.71 22.45 16.91
N TYR A 153 7.41 22.56 15.62
CA TYR A 153 8.40 22.91 14.62
C TYR A 153 8.96 24.32 14.81
N ARG A 154 10.28 24.47 14.85
CA ARG A 154 11.02 25.75 15.03
C ARG A 154 12.00 26.05 13.88
N GLY A 155 11.86 25.38 12.76
CA GLY A 155 12.79 25.43 11.63
C GLY A 155 13.63 24.16 11.52
N PRO A 156 14.36 24.00 10.40
CA PRO A 156 15.23 22.86 10.20
C PRO A 156 16.34 22.85 11.25
N LYS A 157 16.71 21.66 11.70
CA LYS A 157 17.80 21.44 12.67
C LYS A 157 19.14 21.27 11.97
#